data_16fb648a2b63b52dc95a38c6922ce7a6
#
_entry.id   16fb648a2b63b52dc95a38c6922ce7a6
#
_cell.length_a   1.000
_cell.length_b   1.000
_cell.length_c   1.000
_cell.angle_alpha   90.00
_cell.angle_beta   90.00
_cell.angle_gamma   90.00
#
_symmetry.space_group_name_H-M   'P 1'
#
loop_
_entity.id
_entity.type
_entity.pdbx_description
1 polymer ?
#
loop_
_entity_poly.entity_id
_entity_poly.type
_entity_poly.pdbx_seq_one_letter_code
_entity_poly.pdbx_strand_id
1 'polypeptide(L)'
;MTVEKLGYVSTALAATASCLDRPAASFEGQTTPWREMLDRAARIAGGLRALGVSDGDRVGILSANSDLYMALYLAVPWAGGVLTPLNVRWSAIENAYAIEDSKPAVILVSTGFVGAIAGIVAGLEHKPQLVALDAVEREGWSTLPQLMSHGTVPDAGRGGDDLLAIFYTGGTTGRSKGVMLSHAGFTSNSMAMRAAGICPDGCRMLVVAPLFHLAAAAALTMTMQAAGTAVIAPAFDPNRTLDLIEDAGVTDALLVPTMVQMVLDSPTFDAAKLAGVNTVLYGASPMPEATIDRIMAAAPHLDFFQAYGMTEVSCTATLLGPEFHRGEHRQAGRHRGAGRAISTSEVMVADEAGVPVPAGQVGEILVRGQGVMLGYWNQPELTAEALRGGWMHTGDGGRFDEHGVLYVVDRIKDMIVSGGENVYSAEVESALSLHPDVVQCAVIGVPDERWGERVHAVIVARPGSDLTEAALIDHCRALIADYKRPRSVDFKPSLPLSAAGKILKAELREPYWKGRGRNVA
;
A
#
# COMPACT_ATOMS: atom_id res chain seq x y z
N MET A 1 33.46 11.44 -15.49
CA MET A 1 32.54 11.49 -14.37
C MET A 1 31.59 10.32 -14.55
N THR A 2 31.74 9.25 -13.77
CA THR A 2 30.72 8.19 -13.67
C THR A 2 29.50 8.83 -13.05
N VAL A 3 28.37 8.82 -13.77
CA VAL A 3 27.07 9.20 -13.18
C VAL A 3 26.84 8.21 -12.04
N GLU A 4 26.86 8.69 -10.80
CA GLU A 4 26.50 7.85 -9.65
C GLU A 4 25.11 7.29 -9.88
N LYS A 5 24.97 5.98 -9.70
CA LYS A 5 23.68 5.31 -9.82
C LYS A 5 22.76 5.85 -8.71
N LEU A 6 21.50 6.15 -9.05
CA LEU A 6 20.50 6.56 -8.06
C LEU A 6 20.31 5.44 -7.03
N GLY A 7 20.76 5.66 -5.81
CA GLY A 7 20.72 4.70 -4.71
C GLY A 7 19.76 5.13 -3.60
N TYR A 8 19.13 4.16 -2.96
CA TYR A 8 18.19 4.39 -1.87
C TYR A 8 18.89 5.03 -0.64
N VAL A 9 19.99 4.44 -0.20
CA VAL A 9 20.76 4.92 0.98
C VAL A 9 21.45 6.24 0.66
N SER A 10 22.15 6.35 -0.48
CA SER A 10 22.85 7.58 -0.86
C SER A 10 21.94 8.79 -0.95
N THR A 11 20.69 8.60 -1.41
CA THR A 11 19.69 9.68 -1.45
C THR A 11 19.29 10.16 -0.04
N ALA A 12 19.08 9.24 0.90
CA ALA A 12 18.78 9.58 2.29
C ALA A 12 19.96 10.27 2.98
N LEU A 13 21.19 9.80 2.74
CA LEU A 13 22.41 10.42 3.26
C LEU A 13 22.59 11.84 2.73
N ALA A 14 22.38 12.05 1.42
CA ALA A 14 22.48 13.37 0.82
C ALA A 14 21.44 14.36 1.38
N ALA A 15 20.19 13.91 1.55
CA ALA A 15 19.11 14.72 2.11
C ALA A 15 19.38 15.17 3.54
N THR A 16 19.99 14.31 4.37
CA THR A 16 20.18 14.54 5.80
C THR A 16 21.52 15.19 6.16
N ALA A 17 22.44 15.32 5.21
CA ALA A 17 23.82 15.77 5.45
C ALA A 17 23.94 17.11 6.20
N SER A 18 23.01 18.05 5.99
CA SER A 18 23.02 19.38 6.61
C SER A 18 22.12 19.51 7.85
N CYS A 19 21.44 18.42 8.28
CA CYS A 19 20.44 18.50 9.34
C CYS A 19 20.45 17.31 10.28
N LEU A 20 21.64 16.80 10.59
CA LEU A 20 21.87 15.61 11.41
C LEU A 20 21.26 15.68 12.82
N ASP A 21 21.10 16.87 13.38
CA ASP A 21 20.52 17.07 14.71
C ASP A 21 18.99 17.24 14.70
N ARG A 22 18.37 17.29 13.51
CA ARG A 22 16.90 17.30 13.41
C ARG A 22 16.32 15.93 13.76
N PRO A 23 15.08 15.88 14.26
CA PRO A 23 14.38 14.63 14.49
C PRO A 23 14.22 13.81 13.20
N ALA A 24 14.63 12.54 13.24
CA ALA A 24 14.38 11.55 12.20
C ALA A 24 13.09 10.77 12.47
N ALA A 25 12.88 10.41 13.75
CA ALA A 25 11.70 9.65 14.17
C ALA A 25 11.18 10.16 15.52
N SER A 26 9.87 10.04 15.70
CA SER A 26 9.18 10.15 16.98
C SER A 26 8.39 8.87 17.20
N PHE A 27 8.71 8.13 18.26
CA PHE A 27 8.10 6.84 18.56
C PHE A 27 7.93 6.69 20.08
N GLU A 28 6.71 6.40 20.53
CA GLU A 28 6.36 6.20 21.97
C GLU A 28 6.91 7.31 22.90
N GLY A 29 6.78 8.56 22.45
CA GLY A 29 7.24 9.73 23.22
C GLY A 29 8.74 9.99 23.18
N GLN A 30 9.52 9.14 22.52
CA GLN A 30 10.95 9.32 22.31
C GLN A 30 11.23 9.90 20.94
N THR A 31 12.23 10.76 20.85
CA THR A 31 12.67 11.37 19.58
C THR A 31 14.10 10.95 19.28
N THR A 32 14.30 10.38 18.09
CA THR A 32 15.61 9.96 17.60
C THR A 32 16.09 10.97 16.55
N PRO A 33 17.24 11.64 16.72
CA PRO A 33 17.79 12.54 15.70
C PRO A 33 18.40 11.77 14.53
N TRP A 34 18.55 12.41 13.36
CA TRP A 34 19.14 11.80 12.16
C TRP A 34 20.55 11.24 12.42
N ARG A 35 21.37 11.94 13.18
CA ARG A 35 22.72 11.46 13.56
C ARG A 35 22.67 10.07 14.19
N GLU A 36 21.77 9.88 15.16
CA GLU A 36 21.61 8.61 15.86
C GLU A 36 20.97 7.56 14.97
N MET A 37 19.98 7.94 14.16
CA MET A 37 19.32 7.04 13.21
C MET A 37 20.31 6.47 12.19
N LEU A 38 21.18 7.31 11.63
CA LEU A 38 22.20 6.89 10.66
C LEU A 38 23.31 6.05 11.30
N ASP A 39 23.79 6.41 12.52
CA ASP A 39 24.77 5.58 13.24
C ASP A 39 24.19 4.20 13.58
N ARG A 40 22.93 4.16 14.04
CA ARG A 40 22.21 2.91 14.31
C ARG A 40 22.09 2.05 13.04
N ALA A 41 21.70 2.63 11.92
CA ALA A 41 21.61 1.93 10.64
C ALA A 41 22.97 1.39 10.17
N ALA A 42 24.04 2.20 10.25
CA ALA A 42 25.38 1.79 9.85
C ALA A 42 25.96 0.67 10.75
N ARG A 43 25.66 0.67 12.06
CA ARG A 43 26.06 -0.41 12.99
C ARG A 43 25.29 -1.70 12.71
N ILE A 44 23.98 -1.62 12.47
CA ILE A 44 23.18 -2.78 12.09
C ILE A 44 23.71 -3.35 10.76
N ALA A 45 24.04 -2.50 9.79
CA ALA A 45 24.65 -2.91 8.53
C ALA A 45 25.99 -3.64 8.74
N GLY A 46 26.84 -3.16 9.67
CA GLY A 46 28.08 -3.82 10.06
C GLY A 46 27.85 -5.21 10.63
N GLY A 47 26.86 -5.34 11.50
CA GLY A 47 26.47 -6.64 12.05
C GLY A 47 25.91 -7.60 11.00
N LEU A 48 25.08 -7.11 10.06
CA LEU A 48 24.57 -7.94 8.96
C LEU A 48 25.73 -8.47 8.10
N ARG A 49 26.70 -7.63 7.77
CA ARG A 49 27.93 -8.07 7.07
C ARG A 49 28.72 -9.10 7.88
N ALA A 50 28.83 -8.93 9.19
CA ALA A 50 29.52 -9.90 10.07
C ALA A 50 28.77 -11.25 10.15
N LEU A 51 27.45 -11.24 10.01
CA LEU A 51 26.64 -12.46 9.86
C LEU A 51 26.73 -13.08 8.44
N GLY A 52 27.52 -12.51 7.53
CA GLY A 52 27.74 -13.03 6.18
C GLY A 52 26.78 -12.52 5.12
N VAL A 53 25.94 -11.53 5.41
CA VAL A 53 25.07 -10.91 4.40
C VAL A 53 25.94 -10.29 3.31
N SER A 54 25.75 -10.75 2.09
CA SER A 54 26.42 -10.29 0.87
C SER A 54 25.48 -9.46 0.02
N ASP A 55 26.03 -8.82 -1.04
CA ASP A 55 25.24 -8.04 -1.97
C ASP A 55 24.17 -8.89 -2.66
N GLY A 56 22.93 -8.44 -2.55
CA GLY A 56 21.78 -9.14 -3.11
C GLY A 56 21.18 -10.23 -2.21
N ASP A 57 21.75 -10.52 -1.05
CA ASP A 57 21.13 -11.43 -0.08
C ASP A 57 19.87 -10.83 0.51
N ARG A 58 18.83 -11.65 0.65
CA ARG A 58 17.54 -11.22 1.24
C ARG A 58 17.67 -11.19 2.75
N VAL A 59 17.15 -10.11 3.33
CA VAL A 59 17.03 -9.95 4.78
C VAL A 59 15.55 -9.80 5.12
N GLY A 60 15.01 -10.81 5.79
CA GLY A 60 13.63 -10.81 6.25
C GLY A 60 13.44 -9.87 7.44
N ILE A 61 12.30 -9.19 7.51
CA ILE A 61 11.94 -8.35 8.65
C ILE A 61 10.53 -8.72 9.10
N LEU A 62 10.39 -9.23 10.32
CA LEU A 62 9.09 -9.53 10.95
C LEU A 62 8.93 -8.66 12.19
N SER A 63 8.32 -7.50 12.02
CA SER A 63 8.23 -6.48 13.07
C SER A 63 6.96 -5.65 12.95
N ALA A 64 6.44 -5.17 14.08
CA ALA A 64 5.52 -4.04 14.12
C ALA A 64 6.27 -2.75 13.75
N ASN A 65 5.53 -1.68 13.45
CA ASN A 65 6.14 -0.38 13.18
C ASN A 65 6.91 0.12 14.41
N SER A 66 8.08 0.69 14.16
CA SER A 66 8.93 1.34 15.18
C SER A 66 9.99 2.23 14.51
N ASP A 67 10.66 3.05 15.29
CA ASP A 67 11.85 3.79 14.86
C ASP A 67 13.00 2.85 14.48
N LEU A 68 13.09 1.70 15.14
CA LEU A 68 14.03 0.64 14.77
C LEU A 68 13.69 0.06 13.39
N TYR A 69 12.41 -0.15 13.06
CA TYR A 69 12.04 -0.61 11.72
C TYR A 69 12.46 0.40 10.64
N MET A 70 12.34 1.71 10.92
CA MET A 70 12.89 2.76 10.04
C MET A 70 14.41 2.60 9.87
N ALA A 71 15.16 2.35 10.95
CA ALA A 71 16.59 2.08 10.86
C ALA A 71 16.91 0.85 9.98
N LEU A 72 16.07 -0.21 10.03
CA LEU A 72 16.25 -1.41 9.21
C LEU A 72 16.03 -1.13 7.72
N TYR A 73 15.13 -0.22 7.36
CA TYR A 73 14.95 0.22 5.96
C TYR A 73 16.22 0.89 5.38
N LEU A 74 17.05 1.48 6.23
CA LEU A 74 18.36 2.00 5.83
C LEU A 74 19.46 0.91 5.93
N ALA A 75 19.50 0.18 7.03
CA ALA A 75 20.59 -0.74 7.37
C ALA A 75 20.71 -1.92 6.39
N VAL A 76 19.60 -2.49 5.97
CA VAL A 76 19.62 -3.64 5.05
C VAL A 76 20.23 -3.27 3.69
N PRO A 77 19.74 -2.26 2.96
CA PRO A 77 20.39 -1.84 1.72
C PRO A 77 21.77 -1.21 1.93
N TRP A 78 22.06 -0.59 3.08
CA TRP A 78 23.38 -0.13 3.47
C TRP A 78 24.39 -1.28 3.51
N ALA A 79 23.98 -2.44 4.03
CA ALA A 79 24.75 -3.67 4.00
C ALA A 79 24.78 -4.36 2.62
N GLY A 80 24.18 -3.80 1.58
CA GLY A 80 24.03 -4.43 0.27
C GLY A 80 22.93 -5.48 0.18
N GLY A 81 22.19 -5.70 1.28
CA GLY A 81 21.09 -6.66 1.35
C GLY A 81 19.82 -6.18 0.67
N VAL A 82 18.89 -7.10 0.46
CA VAL A 82 17.57 -6.89 -0.14
C VAL A 82 16.50 -6.95 0.94
N LEU A 83 15.75 -5.87 1.12
CA LEU A 83 14.63 -5.80 2.04
C LEU A 83 13.56 -6.83 1.67
N THR A 84 13.18 -7.68 2.62
CA THR A 84 12.09 -8.65 2.45
C THR A 84 11.14 -8.55 3.64
N PRO A 85 10.28 -7.51 3.69
CA PRO A 85 9.32 -7.34 4.78
C PRO A 85 8.32 -8.48 4.83
N LEU A 86 8.20 -9.15 5.98
CA LEU A 86 7.24 -10.21 6.24
C LEU A 86 5.98 -9.63 6.88
N ASN A 87 4.83 -10.12 6.49
CA ASN A 87 3.56 -9.61 6.96
C ASN A 87 3.20 -10.23 8.31
N VAL A 88 3.18 -9.41 9.38
CA VAL A 88 2.86 -9.83 10.74
C VAL A 88 1.41 -10.32 10.94
N ARG A 89 0.54 -10.07 9.96
CA ARG A 89 -0.87 -10.50 9.98
C ARG A 89 -1.12 -11.79 9.21
N TRP A 90 -0.12 -12.29 8.51
CA TRP A 90 -0.20 -13.55 7.78
C TRP A 90 -0.17 -14.75 8.71
N SER A 91 -0.80 -15.81 8.28
CA SER A 91 -0.71 -17.12 8.92
C SER A 91 0.73 -17.66 8.88
N ALA A 92 1.00 -18.65 9.72
CA ALA A 92 2.29 -19.34 9.71
C ALA A 92 2.61 -19.95 8.34
N ILE A 93 1.59 -20.46 7.62
CA ILE A 93 1.74 -21.07 6.29
C ILE A 93 2.16 -20.04 5.24
N GLU A 94 1.55 -18.86 5.25
CA GLU A 94 1.87 -17.79 4.31
C GLU A 94 3.27 -17.22 4.54
N ASN A 95 3.65 -17.00 5.80
CA ASN A 95 5.02 -16.57 6.13
C ASN A 95 6.05 -17.66 5.83
N ALA A 96 5.74 -18.94 6.10
CA ALA A 96 6.58 -20.08 5.72
C ALA A 96 6.86 -20.09 4.21
N TYR A 97 5.80 -19.90 3.41
CA TYR A 97 5.95 -19.81 1.96
C TYR A 97 6.86 -18.65 1.52
N ALA A 98 6.65 -17.45 2.06
CA ALA A 98 7.47 -16.29 1.70
C ALA A 98 8.95 -16.47 2.08
N ILE A 99 9.24 -17.14 3.22
CA ILE A 99 10.59 -17.43 3.66
C ILE A 99 11.24 -18.50 2.78
N GLU A 100 10.55 -19.59 2.46
CA GLU A 100 11.09 -20.65 1.58
C GLU A 100 11.32 -20.15 0.15
N ASP A 101 10.45 -19.27 -0.34
CA ASP A 101 10.57 -18.71 -1.69
C ASP A 101 11.70 -17.67 -1.78
N SER A 102 11.78 -16.73 -0.84
CA SER A 102 12.82 -15.68 -0.84
C SER A 102 14.16 -16.14 -0.31
N LYS A 103 14.21 -17.19 0.51
CA LYS A 103 15.41 -17.73 1.15
C LYS A 103 16.28 -16.63 1.79
N PRO A 104 15.77 -15.88 2.80
CA PRO A 104 16.54 -14.84 3.44
C PRO A 104 17.74 -15.42 4.19
N ALA A 105 18.91 -14.76 4.08
CA ALA A 105 20.09 -15.14 4.85
C ALA A 105 19.90 -14.89 6.36
N VAL A 106 19.22 -13.79 6.69
CA VAL A 106 18.91 -13.36 8.04
C VAL A 106 17.44 -12.96 8.14
N ILE A 107 16.79 -13.23 9.28
CA ILE A 107 15.49 -12.64 9.63
C ILE A 107 15.65 -11.83 10.91
N LEU A 108 15.28 -10.56 10.85
CA LEU A 108 15.23 -9.61 11.94
C LEU A 108 13.82 -9.62 12.55
N VAL A 109 13.72 -9.88 13.86
CA VAL A 109 12.42 -10.21 14.49
C VAL A 109 12.21 -9.34 15.73
N SER A 110 11.13 -8.58 15.78
CA SER A 110 10.76 -7.88 17.02
C SER A 110 10.17 -8.84 18.06
N THR A 111 10.30 -8.47 19.33
CA THR A 111 10.02 -9.31 20.51
C THR A 111 8.68 -10.02 20.45
N GLY A 112 7.60 -9.34 19.99
CA GLY A 112 6.25 -9.91 19.93
C GLY A 112 6.09 -11.08 18.94
N PHE A 113 7.05 -11.29 18.01
CA PHE A 113 6.95 -12.31 16.95
C PHE A 113 7.99 -13.43 17.07
N VAL A 114 8.84 -13.39 18.11
CA VAL A 114 9.90 -14.39 18.35
C VAL A 114 9.34 -15.81 18.40
N GLY A 115 8.28 -16.05 19.18
CA GLY A 115 7.68 -17.38 19.30
C GLY A 115 7.07 -17.87 17.98
N ALA A 116 6.40 -16.98 17.25
CA ALA A 116 5.78 -17.32 15.96
C ALA A 116 6.84 -17.72 14.92
N ILE A 117 7.88 -16.90 14.73
CA ILE A 117 8.91 -17.17 13.72
C ILE A 117 9.75 -18.41 14.05
N ALA A 118 10.05 -18.67 15.35
CA ALA A 118 10.77 -19.86 15.76
C ALA A 118 10.02 -21.13 15.36
N GLY A 119 8.70 -21.18 15.57
CA GLY A 119 7.84 -22.28 15.17
C GLY A 119 7.79 -22.46 13.63
N ILE A 120 7.73 -21.36 12.89
CA ILE A 120 7.73 -21.39 11.43
C ILE A 120 9.07 -21.96 10.93
N VAL A 121 10.20 -21.37 11.31
CA VAL A 121 11.53 -21.72 10.81
C VAL A 121 11.92 -23.14 11.20
N ALA A 122 11.44 -23.68 12.32
CA ALA A 122 11.70 -25.06 12.72
C ALA A 122 11.23 -26.08 11.65
N GLY A 123 10.12 -25.80 10.97
CA GLY A 123 9.53 -26.66 9.92
C GLY A 123 10.07 -26.44 8.50
N LEU A 124 10.90 -25.42 8.25
CA LEU A 124 11.38 -25.07 6.91
C LEU A 124 12.63 -25.89 6.53
N GLU A 125 12.86 -26.06 5.23
CA GLU A 125 14.12 -26.60 4.70
C GLU A 125 15.21 -25.54 4.80
N HIS A 126 14.92 -24.31 4.37
CA HIS A 126 15.84 -23.18 4.50
C HIS A 126 15.89 -22.68 5.95
N LYS A 127 17.11 -22.56 6.48
CA LYS A 127 17.36 -22.12 7.87
C LYS A 127 18.06 -20.75 7.89
N PRO A 128 17.31 -19.65 7.90
CA PRO A 128 17.91 -18.33 8.05
C PRO A 128 18.53 -18.15 9.43
N GLN A 129 19.55 -17.30 9.54
CA GLN A 129 19.99 -16.82 10.85
C GLN A 129 18.93 -15.91 11.45
N LEU A 130 18.64 -16.08 12.75
CA LEU A 130 17.62 -15.30 13.44
C LEU A 130 18.27 -14.25 14.34
N VAL A 131 17.79 -13.02 14.23
CA VAL A 131 18.23 -11.91 15.07
C VAL A 131 17.02 -11.34 15.80
N ALA A 132 17.05 -11.38 17.13
CA ALA A 132 16.05 -10.71 17.95
C ALA A 132 16.38 -9.21 18.05
N LEU A 133 15.38 -8.38 17.78
CA LEU A 133 15.50 -6.91 17.85
C LEU A 133 15.35 -6.39 19.30
N ASP A 134 15.79 -7.19 20.26
CA ASP A 134 15.89 -6.86 21.68
C ASP A 134 17.24 -7.34 22.25
N ALA A 135 17.43 -7.17 23.54
CA ALA A 135 18.65 -7.57 24.24
C ALA A 135 18.54 -8.94 24.93
N VAL A 136 17.41 -9.65 24.75
CA VAL A 136 17.19 -10.94 25.42
C VAL A 136 17.90 -12.06 24.67
N GLU A 137 18.84 -12.72 25.31
CA GLU A 137 19.58 -13.83 24.74
C GLU A 137 18.66 -15.07 24.56
N ARG A 138 18.81 -15.73 23.43
CA ARG A 138 18.09 -16.96 23.05
C ARG A 138 19.06 -17.90 22.36
N GLU A 139 18.93 -19.19 22.66
CA GLU A 139 19.80 -20.20 22.05
C GLU A 139 19.68 -20.17 20.50
N GLY A 140 20.82 -20.08 19.83
CA GLY A 140 20.91 -20.04 18.36
C GLY A 140 20.49 -18.71 17.72
N TRP A 141 20.22 -17.65 18.50
CA TRP A 141 19.85 -16.34 18.00
C TRP A 141 20.93 -15.30 18.32
N SER A 142 21.13 -14.36 17.42
CA SER A 142 21.82 -13.11 17.74
C SER A 142 20.83 -12.10 18.32
N THR A 143 21.35 -11.11 19.06
CA THR A 143 20.57 -9.99 19.58
C THR A 143 20.93 -8.68 18.88
N LEU A 144 20.05 -7.67 18.96
CA LEU A 144 20.36 -6.34 18.40
C LEU A 144 21.65 -5.74 18.97
N PRO A 145 21.94 -5.76 20.30
CA PRO A 145 23.21 -5.29 20.84
C PRO A 145 24.42 -6.02 20.28
N GLN A 146 24.36 -7.36 20.15
CA GLN A 146 25.42 -8.15 19.53
C GLN A 146 25.64 -7.74 18.08
N LEU A 147 24.55 -7.58 17.31
CA LEU A 147 24.62 -7.12 15.92
C LEU A 147 25.33 -5.77 15.81
N MET A 148 24.93 -4.80 16.64
CA MET A 148 25.48 -3.45 16.63
C MET A 148 26.92 -3.35 17.16
N SER A 149 27.41 -4.36 17.90
CA SER A 149 28.76 -4.39 18.45
C SER A 149 29.88 -4.53 17.41
N HIS A 150 29.54 -4.99 16.19
CA HIS A 150 30.48 -5.13 15.08
C HIS A 150 30.98 -3.81 14.49
N GLY A 151 30.42 -2.67 14.93
CA GLY A 151 30.77 -1.34 14.44
C GLY A 151 30.08 -0.96 13.13
N THR A 152 30.49 0.17 12.56
CA THR A 152 29.92 0.70 11.32
C THR A 152 30.67 0.19 10.09
N VAL A 153 29.98 0.12 8.96
CA VAL A 153 30.57 -0.15 7.63
C VAL A 153 30.18 0.98 6.67
N PRO A 154 30.97 1.24 5.62
CA PRO A 154 30.54 2.11 4.53
C PRO A 154 29.29 1.57 3.86
N ASP A 155 28.50 2.47 3.25
CA ASP A 155 27.40 2.07 2.35
C ASP A 155 27.93 1.20 1.21
N ALA A 156 27.25 0.10 0.94
CA ALA A 156 27.60 -0.82 -0.14
C ALA A 156 27.52 -0.21 -1.54
N GLY A 157 26.97 1.01 -1.67
CA GLY A 157 26.90 1.75 -2.93
C GLY A 157 25.95 1.14 -3.97
N ARG A 158 24.95 0.38 -3.51
CA ARG A 158 23.94 -0.22 -4.39
C ARG A 158 23.03 0.85 -4.96
N GLY A 159 22.63 0.72 -6.23
CA GLY A 159 21.81 1.72 -6.90
C GLY A 159 21.42 1.31 -8.32
N GLY A 160 20.68 2.16 -9.04
CA GLY A 160 20.17 1.86 -10.37
C GLY A 160 19.18 0.69 -10.33
N ASP A 161 19.37 -0.27 -11.22
CA ASP A 161 18.51 -1.46 -11.34
C ASP A 161 18.89 -2.59 -10.37
N ASP A 162 19.84 -2.35 -9.44
CA ASP A 162 20.10 -3.31 -8.39
C ASP A 162 18.82 -3.55 -7.57
N LEU A 163 18.58 -4.81 -7.18
CA LEU A 163 17.40 -5.20 -6.39
C LEU A 163 17.47 -4.56 -5.00
N LEU A 164 16.49 -3.74 -4.64
CA LEU A 164 16.34 -3.11 -3.33
C LEU A 164 15.47 -3.92 -2.39
N ALA A 165 14.34 -4.40 -2.90
CA ALA A 165 13.33 -5.02 -2.06
C ALA A 165 12.51 -6.08 -2.81
N ILE A 166 11.99 -7.05 -2.05
CA ILE A 166 10.96 -7.99 -2.49
C ILE A 166 9.76 -7.82 -1.57
N PHE A 167 8.66 -7.27 -2.12
CA PHE A 167 7.40 -7.16 -1.40
C PHE A 167 6.45 -8.27 -1.84
N TYR A 168 6.04 -9.10 -0.89
CA TYR A 168 5.06 -10.13 -1.18
C TYR A 168 3.64 -9.56 -1.18
N THR A 169 2.91 -9.77 -2.28
CA THR A 169 1.53 -9.31 -2.45
C THR A 169 0.57 -10.48 -2.46
N GLY A 170 -0.60 -10.31 -1.82
CA GLY A 170 -1.68 -11.29 -1.90
C GLY A 170 -2.19 -11.40 -3.33
N GLY A 171 -1.93 -12.54 -3.96
CA GLY A 171 -2.46 -12.85 -5.29
C GLY A 171 -3.89 -13.37 -5.20
N THR A 172 -4.72 -13.03 -6.19
CA THR A 172 -6.07 -13.59 -6.35
C THR A 172 -6.04 -15.03 -6.86
N THR A 173 -4.87 -15.56 -7.18
CA THR A 173 -4.61 -16.93 -7.65
C THR A 173 -4.14 -17.88 -6.55
N GLY A 174 -4.22 -17.49 -5.27
CA GLY A 174 -4.01 -18.34 -4.09
C GLY A 174 -2.65 -18.21 -3.41
N ARG A 175 -1.53 -17.98 -4.11
CA ARG A 175 -0.21 -17.79 -3.48
C ARG A 175 0.29 -16.37 -3.66
N SER A 176 0.93 -15.81 -2.63
CA SER A 176 1.56 -14.50 -2.70
C SER A 176 2.69 -14.48 -3.73
N LYS A 177 2.89 -13.32 -4.39
CA LYS A 177 3.96 -13.11 -5.37
C LYS A 177 4.97 -12.13 -4.79
N GLY A 178 6.25 -12.44 -4.89
CA GLY A 178 7.34 -11.53 -4.49
C GLY A 178 7.62 -10.53 -5.61
N VAL A 179 7.21 -9.29 -5.43
CA VAL A 179 7.46 -8.20 -6.40
C VAL A 179 8.85 -7.63 -6.17
N MET A 180 9.71 -7.68 -7.19
CA MET A 180 11.08 -7.19 -7.16
C MET A 180 11.15 -5.71 -7.53
N LEU A 181 11.61 -4.86 -6.60
CA LEU A 181 11.76 -3.43 -6.81
C LEU A 181 13.23 -3.03 -6.84
N SER A 182 13.61 -2.19 -7.81
CA SER A 182 14.97 -1.66 -7.92
C SER A 182 15.18 -0.43 -7.03
N HIS A 183 16.45 -0.13 -6.72
CA HIS A 183 16.81 1.12 -6.03
C HIS A 183 16.31 2.35 -6.78
N ALA A 184 16.59 2.45 -8.08
CA ALA A 184 16.19 3.59 -8.88
C ALA A 184 14.66 3.71 -9.00
N GLY A 185 13.96 2.58 -9.24
CA GLY A 185 12.51 2.58 -9.41
C GLY A 185 11.78 3.10 -8.16
N PHE A 186 12.11 2.53 -7.00
CA PHE A 186 11.46 2.93 -5.75
C PHE A 186 11.84 4.34 -5.29
N THR A 187 13.13 4.70 -5.42
CA THR A 187 13.63 6.02 -5.04
C THR A 187 13.05 7.13 -5.91
N SER A 188 13.04 6.95 -7.24
CA SER A 188 12.50 7.95 -8.17
C SER A 188 10.99 8.11 -8.06
N ASN A 189 10.25 7.04 -7.76
CA ASN A 189 8.80 7.12 -7.53
C ASN A 189 8.51 8.03 -6.31
N SER A 190 9.22 7.82 -5.20
CA SER A 190 9.10 8.66 -4.01
C SER A 190 9.52 10.13 -4.28
N MET A 191 10.56 10.35 -5.09
CA MET A 191 10.97 11.70 -5.50
C MET A 191 9.90 12.39 -6.36
N ALA A 192 9.23 11.66 -7.26
CA ALA A 192 8.16 12.20 -8.08
C ALA A 192 6.95 12.64 -7.23
N MET A 193 6.61 11.88 -6.20
CA MET A 193 5.56 12.24 -5.25
C MET A 193 5.91 13.51 -4.46
N ARG A 194 7.17 13.64 -4.02
CA ARG A 194 7.66 14.86 -3.36
C ARG A 194 7.65 16.07 -4.31
N ALA A 195 8.05 15.89 -5.56
CA ALA A 195 7.99 16.94 -6.58
C ALA A 195 6.55 17.43 -6.84
N ALA A 196 5.55 16.61 -6.60
CA ALA A 196 4.13 16.98 -6.65
C ALA A 196 3.64 17.74 -5.40
N GLY A 197 4.51 17.98 -4.41
CA GLY A 197 4.19 18.77 -3.20
C GLY A 197 3.88 17.93 -1.96
N ILE A 198 3.96 16.61 -2.05
CA ILE A 198 3.76 15.72 -0.90
C ILE A 198 5.05 15.62 -0.10
N CYS A 199 4.96 15.69 1.22
CA CYS A 199 6.10 15.52 2.12
C CYS A 199 7.24 16.53 1.81
N PRO A 200 7.00 17.84 2.02
CA PRO A 200 8.01 18.88 1.82
C PRO A 200 9.20 18.71 2.80
N ASP A 201 10.28 19.43 2.54
CA ASP A 201 11.50 19.38 3.39
C ASP A 201 11.16 19.67 4.86
N GLY A 202 11.60 18.77 5.73
CA GLY A 202 11.35 18.86 7.16
C GLY A 202 9.92 18.52 7.60
N CYS A 203 9.12 17.86 6.75
CA CYS A 203 7.79 17.39 7.08
C CYS A 203 7.78 16.49 8.34
N ARG A 204 6.61 16.36 8.94
CA ARG A 204 6.35 15.43 10.05
C ARG A 204 5.28 14.44 9.57
N MET A 205 5.75 13.31 9.01
CA MET A 205 4.90 12.32 8.35
C MET A 205 4.35 11.32 9.35
N LEU A 206 3.03 11.19 9.41
CA LEU A 206 2.35 10.16 10.20
C LEU A 206 2.55 8.78 9.57
N VAL A 207 3.09 7.83 10.33
CA VAL A 207 3.34 6.44 9.93
C VAL A 207 2.57 5.49 10.85
N VAL A 208 1.30 5.24 10.52
CA VAL A 208 0.40 4.31 11.24
C VAL A 208 0.01 3.11 10.39
N ALA A 209 0.13 3.22 9.07
CA ALA A 209 0.01 2.09 8.17
C ALA A 209 1.20 1.14 8.33
N PRO A 210 1.00 -0.19 8.16
CA PRO A 210 2.07 -1.17 8.41
C PRO A 210 3.26 -1.00 7.44
N LEU A 211 4.48 -0.91 7.98
CA LEU A 211 5.71 -0.76 7.20
C LEU A 211 6.08 -1.98 6.33
N PHE A 212 5.48 -3.13 6.57
CA PHE A 212 5.62 -4.27 5.66
C PHE A 212 4.77 -4.13 4.38
N HIS A 213 3.94 -3.08 4.26
CA HIS A 213 3.26 -2.70 3.01
C HIS A 213 3.98 -1.55 2.31
N LEU A 214 4.03 -1.65 0.98
CA LEU A 214 4.78 -0.71 0.16
C LEU A 214 4.32 0.75 0.32
N ALA A 215 3.03 1.02 0.52
CA ALA A 215 2.54 2.39 0.68
C ALA A 215 3.15 3.08 1.91
N ALA A 216 3.23 2.39 3.06
CA ALA A 216 3.87 2.92 4.25
C ALA A 216 5.39 3.05 4.07
N ALA A 217 6.03 2.08 3.40
CA ALA A 217 7.44 2.14 3.03
C ALA A 217 7.74 3.33 2.11
N ALA A 218 6.86 3.64 1.16
CA ALA A 218 6.99 4.80 0.28
C ALA A 218 6.84 6.12 1.06
N ALA A 219 5.88 6.24 1.98
CA ALA A 219 5.73 7.39 2.86
C ALA A 219 6.98 7.59 3.73
N LEU A 220 7.52 6.51 4.31
CA LEU A 220 8.77 6.55 5.06
C LEU A 220 9.94 7.00 4.18
N THR A 221 10.03 6.51 2.94
CA THR A 221 11.08 6.89 1.99
C THR A 221 10.99 8.37 1.63
N MET A 222 9.79 8.90 1.34
CA MET A 222 9.58 10.33 1.12
C MET A 222 10.05 11.15 2.33
N THR A 223 9.74 10.69 3.55
CA THR A 223 10.19 11.34 4.79
C THR A 223 11.70 11.38 4.91
N MET A 224 12.39 10.29 4.60
CA MET A 224 13.86 10.24 4.59
C MET A 224 14.46 11.18 3.53
N GLN A 225 13.89 11.23 2.33
CA GLN A 225 14.31 12.13 1.25
C GLN A 225 14.02 13.62 1.57
N ALA A 226 13.07 13.88 2.45
CA ALA A 226 12.72 15.22 2.93
C ALA A 226 13.55 15.66 4.14
N ALA A 227 14.45 14.81 4.64
CA ALA A 227 15.05 14.98 5.97
C ALA A 227 14.01 15.34 7.04
N GLY A 228 12.81 14.76 6.91
CA GLY A 228 11.66 14.95 7.76
C GLY A 228 11.68 14.07 9.01
N THR A 229 10.59 14.10 9.76
CA THR A 229 10.40 13.28 10.96
C THR A 229 9.31 12.25 10.71
N ALA A 230 9.61 10.98 10.85
CA ALA A 230 8.59 9.93 10.86
C ALA A 230 7.93 9.88 12.26
N VAL A 231 6.66 10.21 12.34
CA VAL A 231 5.84 10.11 13.57
C VAL A 231 5.17 8.74 13.53
N ILE A 232 5.70 7.80 14.30
CA ILE A 232 5.41 6.36 14.15
C ILE A 232 4.52 5.88 15.28
N ALA A 233 3.46 5.10 14.95
CA ALA A 233 2.74 4.28 15.90
C ALA A 233 2.91 2.79 15.55
N PRO A 234 2.94 1.88 16.56
CA PRO A 234 3.09 0.44 16.32
C PRO A 234 2.03 -0.15 15.41
N ALA A 235 0.81 0.39 15.51
CA ALA A 235 -0.35 0.03 14.69
C ALA A 235 -1.33 1.21 14.65
N PHE A 236 -2.25 1.18 13.68
CA PHE A 236 -3.35 2.14 13.61
C PHE A 236 -4.38 1.90 14.72
N ASP A 237 -4.67 2.95 15.46
CA ASP A 237 -5.81 3.10 16.37
C ASP A 237 -6.35 4.52 16.18
N PRO A 238 -7.65 4.73 15.92
CA PRO A 238 -8.18 6.04 15.55
C PRO A 238 -8.01 7.09 16.66
N ASN A 239 -8.18 6.73 17.93
CA ASN A 239 -8.06 7.65 19.06
C ASN A 239 -6.60 8.05 19.27
N ARG A 240 -5.69 7.07 19.36
CA ARG A 240 -4.25 7.33 19.48
C ARG A 240 -3.67 8.06 18.27
N THR A 241 -4.22 7.82 17.09
CA THR A 241 -3.80 8.52 15.86
C THR A 241 -4.11 10.02 15.96
N LEU A 242 -5.29 10.39 16.46
CA LEU A 242 -5.66 11.80 16.67
C LEU A 242 -4.76 12.48 17.71
N ASP A 243 -4.49 11.81 18.83
CA ASP A 243 -3.60 12.35 19.87
C ASP A 243 -2.17 12.52 19.33
N LEU A 244 -1.69 11.53 18.57
CA LEU A 244 -0.35 11.57 17.98
C LEU A 244 -0.20 12.69 16.92
N ILE A 245 -1.26 12.97 16.16
CA ILE A 245 -1.29 14.08 15.19
C ILE A 245 -1.07 15.40 15.93
N GLU A 246 -1.80 15.64 17.01
CA GLU A 246 -1.71 16.85 17.80
C GLU A 246 -0.38 16.95 18.55
N ASP A 247 -0.07 15.95 19.37
CA ASP A 247 1.09 15.95 20.28
C ASP A 247 2.43 16.02 19.55
N ALA A 248 2.54 15.32 18.42
CA ALA A 248 3.77 15.29 17.63
C ALA A 248 3.78 16.34 16.51
N GLY A 249 2.75 17.17 16.36
CA GLY A 249 2.67 18.21 15.34
C GLY A 249 2.83 17.66 13.91
N VAL A 250 2.04 16.64 13.58
CA VAL A 250 2.02 16.02 12.25
C VAL A 250 1.63 17.04 11.19
N THR A 251 2.37 17.09 10.10
CA THR A 251 2.09 17.98 8.95
C THR A 251 1.56 17.23 7.74
N ASP A 252 1.92 15.96 7.60
CA ASP A 252 1.58 15.11 6.45
C ASP A 252 1.13 13.73 6.94
N ALA A 253 0.12 13.17 6.34
CA ALA A 253 -0.39 11.85 6.71
C ALA A 253 -0.67 10.97 5.48
N LEU A 254 -0.32 9.67 5.57
CA LEU A 254 -0.81 8.65 4.65
C LEU A 254 -1.88 7.83 5.38
N LEU A 255 -3.12 7.93 4.91
CA LEU A 255 -4.25 7.23 5.49
C LEU A 255 -5.08 6.57 4.38
N VAL A 256 -5.36 5.27 4.51
CA VAL A 256 -6.32 4.63 3.60
C VAL A 256 -7.75 5.09 3.92
N PRO A 257 -8.70 5.06 2.96
CA PRO A 257 -10.06 5.56 3.15
C PRO A 257 -10.78 5.05 4.40
N THR A 258 -10.60 3.76 4.73
CA THR A 258 -11.16 3.18 5.96
C THR A 258 -10.58 3.78 7.23
N MET A 259 -9.29 4.14 7.24
CA MET A 259 -8.66 4.80 8.39
C MET A 259 -9.21 6.21 8.56
N VAL A 260 -9.40 6.97 7.47
CA VAL A 260 -10.03 8.30 7.52
C VAL A 260 -11.43 8.20 8.09
N GLN A 261 -12.23 7.24 7.65
CA GLN A 261 -13.58 7.01 8.18
C GLN A 261 -13.55 6.68 9.67
N MET A 262 -12.67 5.76 10.11
CA MET A 262 -12.55 5.39 11.53
C MET A 262 -12.11 6.57 12.40
N VAL A 263 -11.24 7.44 11.90
CA VAL A 263 -10.84 8.69 12.58
C VAL A 263 -12.05 9.62 12.73
N LEU A 264 -12.83 9.82 11.68
CA LEU A 264 -14.05 10.66 11.71
C LEU A 264 -15.16 10.08 12.60
N ASP A 265 -15.22 8.76 12.75
CA ASP A 265 -16.21 8.06 13.58
C ASP A 265 -15.73 7.87 15.02
N SER A 266 -14.51 8.27 15.35
CA SER A 266 -13.94 8.20 16.69
C SER A 266 -14.74 9.08 17.67
N PRO A 267 -15.08 8.58 18.86
CA PRO A 267 -15.74 9.41 19.90
C PRO A 267 -14.86 10.56 20.40
N THR A 268 -13.54 10.50 20.16
CA THR A 268 -12.58 11.56 20.52
C THR A 268 -12.21 12.45 19.33
N PHE A 269 -12.96 12.35 18.21
CA PHE A 269 -12.71 13.18 17.04
C PHE A 269 -12.94 14.65 17.37
N ASP A 270 -11.88 15.43 17.18
CA ASP A 270 -11.91 16.88 17.23
C ASP A 270 -11.14 17.43 16.02
N ALA A 271 -11.81 18.21 15.19
CA ALA A 271 -11.21 18.82 14.01
C ALA A 271 -10.04 19.76 14.36
N ALA A 272 -10.01 20.32 15.57
CA ALA A 272 -8.92 21.17 16.04
C ALA A 272 -7.58 20.41 16.09
N LYS A 273 -7.60 19.10 16.37
CA LYS A 273 -6.39 18.27 16.35
C LYS A 273 -5.73 18.17 14.96
N LEU A 274 -6.49 18.40 13.89
CA LEU A 274 -6.00 18.39 12.52
C LEU A 274 -5.41 19.74 12.07
N ALA A 275 -5.43 20.78 12.90
CA ALA A 275 -5.04 22.14 12.50
C ALA A 275 -3.59 22.24 11.97
N GLY A 276 -2.69 21.38 12.43
CA GLY A 276 -1.29 21.33 11.96
C GLY A 276 -1.06 20.47 10.71
N VAL A 277 -2.03 19.66 10.31
CA VAL A 277 -1.91 18.80 9.13
C VAL A 277 -2.15 19.62 7.87
N ASN A 278 -1.25 19.56 6.92
CA ASN A 278 -1.39 20.23 5.63
C ASN A 278 -1.85 19.26 4.54
N THR A 279 -1.27 18.05 4.53
CA THR A 279 -1.45 17.10 3.44
C THR A 279 -1.96 15.75 3.95
N VAL A 280 -2.99 15.23 3.28
CA VAL A 280 -3.44 13.85 3.43
C VAL A 280 -3.32 13.12 2.10
N LEU A 281 -2.37 12.19 2.03
CA LEU A 281 -2.24 11.24 0.93
C LEU A 281 -3.13 10.03 1.21
N TYR A 282 -4.00 9.71 0.27
CA TYR A 282 -4.82 8.50 0.37
C TYR A 282 -4.75 7.68 -0.92
N GLY A 283 -5.10 6.42 -0.85
CA GLY A 283 -5.06 5.52 -2.00
C GLY A 283 -5.38 4.08 -1.62
N ALA A 284 -4.94 3.12 -2.42
CA ALA A 284 -5.21 1.70 -2.30
C ALA A 284 -6.67 1.29 -2.54
N SER A 285 -7.64 2.19 -2.33
CA SER A 285 -9.06 2.03 -2.68
C SER A 285 -9.70 3.41 -2.90
N PRO A 286 -10.86 3.48 -3.60
CA PRO A 286 -11.60 4.72 -3.72
C PRO A 286 -12.05 5.26 -2.35
N MET A 287 -12.03 6.59 -2.18
CA MET A 287 -12.58 7.24 -1.02
C MET A 287 -14.10 7.42 -1.19
N PRO A 288 -14.94 6.92 -0.25
CA PRO A 288 -16.38 7.20 -0.30
C PRO A 288 -16.67 8.70 -0.29
N GLU A 289 -17.61 9.14 -1.12
CA GLU A 289 -17.93 10.57 -1.27
C GLU A 289 -18.36 11.20 0.06
N ALA A 290 -19.18 10.48 0.83
CA ALA A 290 -19.59 10.92 2.15
C ALA A 290 -18.41 11.11 3.12
N THR A 291 -17.37 10.29 3.03
CA THR A 291 -16.17 10.38 3.87
C THR A 291 -15.34 11.62 3.50
N ILE A 292 -15.12 11.84 2.19
CA ILE A 292 -14.37 13.03 1.74
C ILE A 292 -15.13 14.33 2.07
N ASP A 293 -16.46 14.34 1.94
CA ASP A 293 -17.28 15.51 2.32
C ASP A 293 -17.18 15.82 3.80
N ARG A 294 -17.26 14.80 4.65
CA ARG A 294 -17.17 14.95 6.11
C ARG A 294 -15.81 15.52 6.53
N ILE A 295 -14.71 14.95 6.02
CA ILE A 295 -13.36 15.41 6.41
C ILE A 295 -13.08 16.81 5.88
N MET A 296 -13.50 17.14 4.65
CA MET A 296 -13.33 18.46 4.08
C MET A 296 -14.19 19.52 4.77
N ALA A 297 -15.37 19.15 5.28
CA ALA A 297 -16.19 20.05 6.10
C ALA A 297 -15.55 20.30 7.47
N ALA A 298 -14.96 19.27 8.09
CA ALA A 298 -14.31 19.37 9.39
C ALA A 298 -12.96 20.11 9.33
N ALA A 299 -12.19 19.91 8.28
CA ALA A 299 -10.84 20.48 8.10
C ALA A 299 -10.64 20.99 6.66
N PRO A 300 -11.25 22.12 6.27
CA PRO A 300 -11.28 22.62 4.89
C PRO A 300 -9.90 23.08 4.37
N HIS A 301 -8.92 23.25 5.24
CA HIS A 301 -7.56 23.64 4.89
C HIS A 301 -6.72 22.46 4.36
N LEU A 302 -7.12 21.20 4.61
CA LEU A 302 -6.36 20.02 4.21
C LEU A 302 -6.27 19.89 2.70
N ASP A 303 -5.07 19.62 2.21
CA ASP A 303 -4.83 19.23 0.83
C ASP A 303 -4.87 17.71 0.69
N PHE A 304 -5.82 17.21 -0.11
CA PHE A 304 -5.98 15.78 -0.37
C PHE A 304 -5.31 15.41 -1.67
N PHE A 305 -4.47 14.37 -1.60
CA PHE A 305 -3.88 13.72 -2.76
C PHE A 305 -4.34 12.28 -2.83
N GLN A 306 -4.86 11.85 -3.98
CA GLN A 306 -5.16 10.43 -4.22
C GLN A 306 -4.08 9.81 -5.09
N ALA A 307 -3.46 8.73 -4.59
CA ALA A 307 -2.52 7.92 -5.34
C ALA A 307 -3.20 6.65 -5.87
N TYR A 308 -3.06 6.39 -7.16
CA TYR A 308 -3.37 5.11 -7.77
C TYR A 308 -2.08 4.42 -8.20
N GLY A 309 -2.00 3.14 -7.90
CA GLY A 309 -0.90 2.26 -8.29
C GLY A 309 -0.96 0.95 -7.53
N MET A 310 0.11 0.20 -7.67
CA MET A 310 0.26 -1.12 -7.09
C MET A 310 1.74 -1.39 -6.79
N THR A 311 2.03 -2.48 -6.11
CA THR A 311 3.41 -2.83 -5.74
C THR A 311 4.30 -2.93 -6.97
N GLU A 312 3.78 -3.46 -8.07
CA GLU A 312 4.48 -3.69 -9.33
C GLU A 312 4.88 -2.40 -10.07
N VAL A 313 4.44 -1.24 -9.60
CA VAL A 313 4.83 0.09 -10.13
C VAL A 313 5.44 1.00 -9.05
N SER A 314 6.08 0.40 -8.04
CA SER A 314 6.72 1.11 -6.92
C SER A 314 5.79 2.03 -6.14
N CYS A 315 4.54 1.63 -5.97
CA CYS A 315 3.46 2.28 -5.25
C CYS A 315 2.54 3.18 -6.10
N THR A 316 3.06 4.15 -6.85
CA THR A 316 2.23 5.19 -7.49
C THR A 316 2.49 5.25 -8.99
N ALA A 317 1.42 5.18 -9.79
CA ALA A 317 1.44 5.43 -11.23
C ALA A 317 0.78 6.76 -11.58
N THR A 318 -0.33 7.10 -10.91
CA THR A 318 -1.02 8.38 -11.11
C THR A 318 -1.33 9.06 -9.78
N LEU A 319 -1.47 10.38 -9.83
CA LEU A 319 -1.77 11.23 -8.69
C LEU A 319 -2.88 12.23 -9.04
N LEU A 320 -3.89 12.32 -8.18
CA LEU A 320 -4.93 13.33 -8.23
C LEU A 320 -4.63 14.39 -7.17
N GLY A 321 -4.37 15.61 -7.59
CA GLY A 321 -4.00 16.73 -6.72
C GLY A 321 -5.16 17.34 -5.95
N PRO A 322 -4.87 18.27 -5.01
CA PRO A 322 -5.88 18.89 -4.15
C PRO A 322 -6.87 19.76 -4.93
N GLU A 323 -6.50 20.32 -6.07
CA GLU A 323 -7.37 21.11 -6.94
C GLU A 323 -8.60 20.32 -7.40
N PHE A 324 -8.47 19.01 -7.59
CA PHE A 324 -9.58 18.14 -8.02
C PHE A 324 -10.62 17.91 -6.91
N HIS A 325 -10.26 18.14 -5.65
CA HIS A 325 -11.14 17.97 -4.51
C HIS A 325 -11.97 19.22 -4.20
N ARG A 326 -11.78 20.32 -4.95
CA ARG A 326 -12.39 21.62 -4.70
C ARG A 326 -12.97 22.27 -5.96
N GLY A 327 -13.80 23.31 -5.78
CA GLY A 327 -14.29 24.18 -6.84
C GLY A 327 -14.94 23.46 -8.01
N GLU A 328 -14.67 23.94 -9.22
CA GLU A 328 -15.29 23.43 -10.45
C GLU A 328 -14.93 21.97 -10.74
N HIS A 329 -13.71 21.52 -10.41
CA HIS A 329 -13.33 20.14 -10.59
C HIS A 329 -14.18 19.18 -9.75
N ARG A 330 -14.44 19.55 -8.48
CA ARG A 330 -15.31 18.77 -7.60
C ARG A 330 -16.76 18.76 -8.10
N GLN A 331 -17.29 19.94 -8.50
CA GLN A 331 -18.64 20.04 -9.06
C GLN A 331 -18.81 19.19 -10.33
N ALA A 332 -17.78 19.11 -11.16
CA ALA A 332 -17.73 18.25 -12.34
C ALA A 332 -17.48 16.75 -12.01
N GLY A 333 -17.37 16.38 -10.74
CA GLY A 333 -17.16 14.98 -10.32
C GLY A 333 -15.74 14.44 -10.56
N ARG A 334 -14.75 15.30 -10.89
CA ARG A 334 -13.39 14.87 -11.22
C ARG A 334 -12.59 14.35 -10.01
N HIS A 335 -13.00 14.69 -8.80
CA HIS A 335 -12.45 14.12 -7.56
C HIS A 335 -12.63 12.60 -7.43
N ARG A 336 -13.48 11.99 -8.27
CA ARG A 336 -13.67 10.53 -8.35
C ARG A 336 -12.64 9.83 -9.24
N GLY A 337 -11.81 10.62 -9.95
CA GLY A 337 -10.72 10.12 -10.78
C GLY A 337 -9.52 9.65 -9.95
N ALA A 338 -8.62 8.94 -10.61
CA ALA A 338 -7.32 8.52 -10.07
C ALA A 338 -6.18 9.46 -10.47
N GLY A 339 -6.49 10.59 -11.12
CA GLY A 339 -5.53 11.62 -11.46
C GLY A 339 -4.80 11.43 -12.77
N ARG A 340 -3.58 11.97 -12.83
CA ARG A 340 -2.70 11.95 -14.00
C ARG A 340 -1.41 11.23 -13.67
N ALA A 341 -0.72 10.72 -14.71
CA ALA A 341 0.58 10.07 -14.55
C ALA A 341 1.56 10.98 -13.78
N ILE A 342 2.28 10.39 -12.82
CA ILE A 342 3.39 11.08 -12.16
C ILE A 342 4.57 11.23 -13.12
N SER A 343 5.52 12.11 -12.82
CA SER A 343 6.63 12.46 -13.73
C SER A 343 7.54 11.30 -14.13
N THR A 344 7.51 10.18 -13.38
CA THR A 344 8.32 8.98 -13.63
C THR A 344 7.54 7.84 -14.27
N SER A 345 6.26 8.07 -14.63
CA SER A 345 5.38 7.05 -15.20
C SER A 345 4.72 7.56 -16.48
N GLU A 346 4.55 6.65 -17.43
CA GLU A 346 3.62 6.78 -18.55
C GLU A 346 2.44 5.86 -18.28
N VAL A 347 1.23 6.34 -18.51
CA VAL A 347 0.01 5.57 -18.32
C VAL A 347 -0.82 5.61 -19.60
N MET A 348 -1.29 4.45 -20.01
CA MET A 348 -2.11 4.25 -21.20
C MET A 348 -3.32 3.40 -20.83
N VAL A 349 -4.44 3.64 -21.50
CA VAL A 349 -5.58 2.73 -21.46
C VAL A 349 -5.69 2.08 -22.84
N ALA A 350 -5.68 0.75 -22.89
CA ALA A 350 -5.60 -0.01 -24.13
C ALA A 350 -6.65 -1.12 -24.21
N ASP A 351 -6.96 -1.53 -25.44
CA ASP A 351 -7.75 -2.71 -25.70
C ASP A 351 -6.93 -4.02 -25.50
N GLU A 352 -7.57 -5.17 -25.74
CA GLU A 352 -6.94 -6.50 -25.62
C GLU A 352 -5.73 -6.69 -26.57
N ALA A 353 -5.69 -5.97 -27.67
CA ALA A 353 -4.58 -5.98 -28.61
C ALA A 353 -3.41 -5.05 -28.20
N GLY A 354 -3.57 -4.32 -27.07
CA GLY A 354 -2.58 -3.34 -26.60
C GLY A 354 -2.63 -2.01 -27.36
N VAL A 355 -3.70 -1.74 -28.10
CA VAL A 355 -3.88 -0.49 -28.84
C VAL A 355 -4.57 0.54 -27.94
N PRO A 356 -4.03 1.80 -27.87
CA PRO A 356 -4.66 2.85 -27.08
C PRO A 356 -6.11 3.10 -27.50
N VAL A 357 -7.02 3.20 -26.51
CA VAL A 357 -8.43 3.51 -26.74
C VAL A 357 -8.69 5.01 -26.63
N PRO A 358 -9.72 5.55 -27.34
CA PRO A 358 -10.12 6.95 -27.20
C PRO A 358 -10.58 7.32 -25.79
N ALA A 359 -10.50 8.62 -25.46
CA ALA A 359 -11.05 9.14 -24.21
C ALA A 359 -12.52 8.75 -24.05
N GLY A 360 -12.91 8.37 -22.83
CA GLY A 360 -14.24 7.87 -22.49
C GLY A 360 -14.41 6.35 -22.66
N GLN A 361 -13.61 5.71 -23.50
CA GLN A 361 -13.66 4.25 -23.67
C GLN A 361 -12.87 3.53 -22.60
N VAL A 362 -13.43 2.42 -22.11
CA VAL A 362 -12.78 1.56 -21.09
C VAL A 362 -11.85 0.57 -21.78
N GLY A 363 -10.66 0.38 -21.19
CA GLY A 363 -9.67 -0.63 -21.54
C GLY A 363 -8.82 -1.01 -20.34
N GLU A 364 -7.77 -1.81 -20.54
CA GLU A 364 -6.81 -2.12 -19.49
C GLU A 364 -5.87 -0.92 -19.23
N ILE A 365 -5.62 -0.63 -17.97
CA ILE A 365 -4.62 0.37 -17.56
C ILE A 365 -3.24 -0.26 -17.68
N LEU A 366 -2.41 0.33 -18.52
CA LEU A 366 -1.01 -0.08 -18.73
C LEU A 366 -0.08 1.00 -18.20
N VAL A 367 1.00 0.58 -17.54
CA VAL A 367 1.98 1.50 -16.95
C VAL A 367 3.37 1.19 -17.47
N ARG A 368 4.13 2.23 -17.83
CA ARG A 368 5.54 2.15 -18.19
C ARG A 368 6.30 3.23 -17.44
N GLY A 369 7.56 2.97 -17.10
CA GLY A 369 8.42 3.95 -16.45
C GLY A 369 9.40 3.32 -15.48
N GLN A 370 10.21 4.15 -14.86
CA GLN A 370 11.30 3.71 -13.98
C GLN A 370 10.79 3.00 -12.73
N GLY A 371 9.56 3.30 -12.28
CA GLY A 371 8.92 2.66 -11.13
C GLY A 371 8.42 1.24 -11.37
N VAL A 372 8.40 0.75 -12.62
CA VAL A 372 7.95 -0.61 -12.93
C VAL A 372 8.91 -1.63 -12.33
N MET A 373 8.36 -2.69 -11.76
CA MET A 373 9.11 -3.78 -11.12
C MET A 373 10.12 -4.43 -12.06
N LEU A 374 11.16 -5.05 -11.49
CA LEU A 374 12.08 -5.91 -12.23
C LEU A 374 11.44 -7.24 -12.64
N GLY A 375 10.35 -7.63 -11.99
CA GLY A 375 9.59 -8.86 -12.22
C GLY A 375 9.11 -9.49 -10.93
N TYR A 376 8.51 -10.67 -11.03
CA TYR A 376 8.15 -11.50 -9.89
C TYR A 376 9.27 -12.46 -9.55
N TRP A 377 9.64 -12.52 -8.27
CA TRP A 377 10.70 -13.40 -7.76
C TRP A 377 10.38 -14.87 -8.06
N ASN A 378 11.34 -15.60 -8.66
CA ASN A 378 11.22 -17.00 -9.07
C ASN A 378 10.03 -17.32 -10.01
N GLN A 379 9.44 -16.30 -10.70
CA GLN A 379 8.27 -16.51 -11.56
C GLN A 379 8.46 -15.80 -12.93
N PRO A 380 9.37 -16.31 -13.79
CA PRO A 380 9.70 -15.66 -15.07
C PRO A 380 8.53 -15.64 -16.05
N GLU A 381 7.68 -16.67 -16.10
CA GLU A 381 6.53 -16.74 -17.00
C GLU A 381 5.48 -15.68 -16.62
N LEU A 382 5.15 -15.56 -15.33
CA LEU A 382 4.24 -14.51 -14.85
C LEU A 382 4.82 -13.11 -15.05
N THR A 383 6.15 -12.98 -14.95
CA THR A 383 6.84 -11.72 -15.25
C THR A 383 6.67 -11.34 -16.71
N ALA A 384 6.93 -12.29 -17.63
CA ALA A 384 6.78 -12.07 -19.06
C ALA A 384 5.34 -11.71 -19.45
N GLU A 385 4.35 -12.35 -18.83
CA GLU A 385 2.94 -12.03 -19.01
C GLU A 385 2.61 -10.62 -18.51
N ALA A 386 3.04 -10.27 -17.29
CA ALA A 386 2.74 -8.97 -16.67
C ALA A 386 3.44 -7.80 -17.37
N LEU A 387 4.62 -8.02 -17.96
CA LEU A 387 5.45 -6.99 -18.61
C LEU A 387 5.45 -7.10 -20.14
N ARG A 388 4.46 -7.79 -20.72
CA ARG A 388 4.40 -7.98 -22.18
C ARG A 388 4.31 -6.65 -22.93
N GLY A 389 4.93 -6.59 -24.10
CA GLY A 389 4.95 -5.39 -24.92
C GLY A 389 5.71 -4.20 -24.33
N GLY A 390 6.48 -4.41 -23.23
CA GLY A 390 7.22 -3.34 -22.55
C GLY A 390 6.35 -2.46 -21.64
N TRP A 391 5.13 -2.92 -21.32
CA TRP A 391 4.21 -2.28 -20.41
C TRP A 391 3.86 -3.22 -19.25
N MET A 392 3.73 -2.65 -18.06
CA MET A 392 3.11 -3.36 -16.93
C MET A 392 1.59 -3.39 -17.14
N HIS A 393 1.06 -4.59 -17.31
CA HIS A 393 -0.37 -4.87 -17.39
C HIS A 393 -0.94 -4.95 -15.98
N THR A 394 -1.70 -3.92 -15.58
CA THR A 394 -2.16 -3.80 -14.17
C THR A 394 -3.28 -4.77 -13.82
N GLY A 395 -4.01 -5.25 -14.83
CA GLY A 395 -5.25 -6.00 -14.65
C GLY A 395 -6.41 -5.14 -14.12
N ASP A 396 -6.22 -3.83 -14.05
CA ASP A 396 -7.27 -2.87 -13.70
C ASP A 396 -7.85 -2.27 -14.98
N GLY A 397 -9.18 -2.23 -15.09
CA GLY A 397 -9.90 -1.52 -16.14
C GLY A 397 -10.03 -0.04 -15.82
N GLY A 398 -9.84 0.80 -16.82
CA GLY A 398 -9.96 2.25 -16.65
C GLY A 398 -10.28 2.99 -17.94
N ARG A 399 -10.50 4.28 -17.82
CA ARG A 399 -10.66 5.21 -18.95
C ARG A 399 -10.07 6.57 -18.61
N PHE A 400 -9.61 7.29 -19.60
CA PHE A 400 -9.32 8.71 -19.46
C PHE A 400 -10.56 9.55 -19.79
N ASP A 401 -10.72 10.69 -19.12
CA ASP A 401 -11.62 11.73 -19.60
C ASP A 401 -10.93 12.64 -20.65
N GLU A 402 -11.68 13.61 -21.17
CA GLU A 402 -11.22 14.60 -22.15
C GLU A 402 -10.11 15.54 -21.61
N HIS A 403 -9.93 15.58 -20.28
CA HIS A 403 -8.90 16.36 -19.60
C HIS A 403 -7.67 15.53 -19.22
N GLY A 404 -7.62 14.25 -19.60
CA GLY A 404 -6.52 13.34 -19.30
C GLY A 404 -6.51 12.87 -17.84
N VAL A 405 -7.64 12.91 -17.14
CA VAL A 405 -7.80 12.32 -15.81
C VAL A 405 -8.16 10.86 -15.97
N LEU A 406 -7.39 9.98 -15.33
CA LEU A 406 -7.68 8.55 -15.28
C LEU A 406 -8.82 8.27 -14.30
N TYR A 407 -9.74 7.40 -14.70
CA TYR A 407 -10.76 6.81 -13.84
C TYR A 407 -10.55 5.30 -13.82
N VAL A 408 -10.26 4.75 -12.65
CA VAL A 408 -10.24 3.30 -12.44
C VAL A 408 -11.68 2.83 -12.33
N VAL A 409 -12.07 1.90 -13.17
CA VAL A 409 -13.46 1.43 -13.25
C VAL A 409 -13.66 0.19 -12.40
N ASP A 410 -12.80 -0.81 -12.56
CA ASP A 410 -12.78 -2.04 -11.74
C ASP A 410 -11.53 -2.87 -12.05
N ARG A 411 -11.33 -3.96 -11.32
CA ARG A 411 -10.44 -5.02 -11.76
C ARG A 411 -11.08 -5.81 -12.89
N ILE A 412 -10.36 -6.06 -13.98
CA ILE A 412 -10.88 -6.81 -15.13
C ILE A 412 -11.46 -8.16 -14.69
N LYS A 413 -10.79 -8.85 -13.78
CA LYS A 413 -11.25 -10.14 -13.21
C LYS A 413 -12.42 -10.03 -12.20
N ASP A 414 -12.68 -8.84 -11.66
CA ASP A 414 -13.79 -8.58 -10.74
C ASP A 414 -15.04 -8.05 -11.46
N MET A 415 -14.87 -7.63 -12.72
CA MET A 415 -15.97 -7.25 -13.61
C MET A 415 -17.01 -8.39 -13.70
N ILE A 416 -18.25 -8.02 -13.63
CA ILE A 416 -19.39 -8.95 -13.66
C ILE A 416 -19.97 -8.96 -15.07
N VAL A 417 -20.00 -10.11 -15.71
CA VAL A 417 -20.63 -10.24 -17.04
C VAL A 417 -22.06 -10.73 -16.87
N SER A 418 -23.00 -9.79 -16.85
CA SER A 418 -24.42 -10.07 -16.62
C SER A 418 -25.23 -9.88 -17.89
N GLY A 419 -25.72 -10.99 -18.47
CA GLY A 419 -26.52 -10.95 -19.71
C GLY A 419 -25.77 -10.42 -20.93
N GLY A 420 -24.43 -10.55 -20.95
CA GLY A 420 -23.58 -10.04 -22.02
C GLY A 420 -23.13 -8.57 -21.81
N GLU A 421 -23.59 -7.94 -20.75
CA GLU A 421 -23.21 -6.57 -20.39
C GLU A 421 -22.15 -6.58 -19.27
N ASN A 422 -21.14 -5.72 -19.41
CA ASN A 422 -20.11 -5.54 -18.41
C ASN A 422 -20.62 -4.64 -17.28
N VAL A 423 -20.70 -5.18 -16.07
CA VAL A 423 -21.04 -4.43 -14.87
C VAL A 423 -19.81 -4.31 -13.98
N TYR A 424 -19.42 -3.10 -13.74
CA TYR A 424 -18.28 -2.79 -12.88
C TYR A 424 -18.73 -2.72 -11.42
N SER A 425 -18.15 -3.58 -10.60
CA SER A 425 -18.56 -3.72 -9.20
C SER A 425 -18.38 -2.40 -8.42
N ALA A 426 -17.33 -1.64 -8.70
CA ALA A 426 -17.04 -0.35 -8.05
C ALA A 426 -18.13 0.72 -8.35
N GLU A 427 -18.75 0.72 -9.51
CA GLU A 427 -19.86 1.64 -9.85
C GLU A 427 -21.08 1.35 -8.98
N VAL A 428 -21.40 0.07 -8.81
CA VAL A 428 -22.53 -0.37 -7.98
C VAL A 428 -22.23 -0.11 -6.48
N GLU A 429 -21.01 -0.36 -6.04
CA GLU A 429 -20.55 -0.07 -4.67
C GLU A 429 -20.65 1.43 -4.38
N SER A 430 -20.26 2.28 -5.32
CA SER A 430 -20.40 3.73 -5.20
C SER A 430 -21.86 4.14 -5.01
N ALA A 431 -22.78 3.57 -5.78
CA ALA A 431 -24.20 3.86 -5.63
C ALA A 431 -24.75 3.39 -4.27
N LEU A 432 -24.39 2.17 -3.84
CA LEU A 432 -24.81 1.61 -2.56
C LEU A 432 -24.28 2.43 -1.36
N SER A 433 -23.06 2.93 -1.45
CA SER A 433 -22.42 3.72 -0.39
C SER A 433 -23.08 5.08 -0.13
N LEU A 434 -23.89 5.57 -1.05
CA LEU A 434 -24.69 6.81 -0.87
C LEU A 434 -25.92 6.59 0.03
N HIS A 435 -26.28 5.34 0.32
CA HIS A 435 -27.37 5.06 1.25
C HIS A 435 -26.89 5.30 2.70
N PRO A 436 -27.61 6.10 3.53
CA PRO A 436 -27.15 6.52 4.85
C PRO A 436 -26.95 5.35 5.84
N ASP A 437 -27.63 4.23 5.63
CA ASP A 437 -27.53 3.04 6.48
C ASP A 437 -26.52 2.00 5.98
N VAL A 438 -25.82 2.25 4.90
CA VAL A 438 -24.72 1.39 4.43
C VAL A 438 -23.42 1.86 5.06
N VAL A 439 -22.81 1.01 5.89
CA VAL A 439 -21.52 1.26 6.51
C VAL A 439 -20.39 0.79 5.61
N GLN A 440 -20.53 -0.42 5.05
CA GLN A 440 -19.61 -0.99 4.06
C GLN A 440 -20.40 -1.81 3.06
N CYS A 441 -19.90 -1.90 1.84
CA CYS A 441 -20.46 -2.76 0.82
C CYS A 441 -19.36 -3.38 -0.04
N ALA A 442 -19.66 -4.54 -0.60
CA ALA A 442 -18.91 -5.18 -1.67
C ALA A 442 -19.87 -5.75 -2.70
N VAL A 443 -19.52 -5.63 -3.98
CA VAL A 443 -20.32 -6.16 -5.07
C VAL A 443 -19.52 -7.21 -5.82
N ILE A 444 -20.15 -8.37 -6.04
CA ILE A 444 -19.54 -9.53 -6.69
C ILE A 444 -20.48 -10.14 -7.74
N GLY A 445 -19.90 -10.80 -8.74
CA GLY A 445 -20.64 -11.67 -9.65
C GLY A 445 -20.89 -13.03 -9.02
N VAL A 446 -22.15 -13.47 -8.97
CA VAL A 446 -22.52 -14.81 -8.55
C VAL A 446 -23.20 -15.56 -9.68
N PRO A 447 -23.10 -16.91 -9.77
CA PRO A 447 -23.65 -17.68 -10.86
C PRO A 447 -25.15 -17.46 -11.02
N ASP A 448 -25.62 -17.30 -12.25
CA ASP A 448 -27.03 -17.15 -12.59
C ASP A 448 -27.33 -17.90 -13.90
N GLU A 449 -28.40 -18.73 -13.92
CA GLU A 449 -28.76 -19.55 -15.09
C GLU A 449 -29.23 -18.72 -16.30
N ARG A 450 -29.79 -17.54 -16.03
CA ARG A 450 -30.33 -16.67 -17.07
C ARG A 450 -29.32 -15.67 -17.61
N TRP A 451 -28.46 -15.14 -16.68
CA TRP A 451 -27.61 -14.01 -16.98
C TRP A 451 -26.13 -14.39 -17.07
N GLY A 452 -25.79 -15.68 -16.82
CA GLY A 452 -24.40 -16.12 -16.62
C GLY A 452 -23.88 -15.74 -15.24
N GLU A 453 -23.77 -14.45 -15.01
CA GLU A 453 -23.54 -13.87 -13.68
C GLU A 453 -24.65 -12.87 -13.34
N ARG A 454 -25.04 -12.81 -12.08
CA ARG A 454 -25.87 -11.72 -11.55
C ARG A 454 -25.09 -10.85 -10.59
N VAL A 455 -25.43 -9.58 -10.57
CA VAL A 455 -24.86 -8.60 -9.64
C VAL A 455 -25.40 -8.90 -8.23
N HIS A 456 -24.49 -9.18 -7.29
CA HIS A 456 -24.81 -9.50 -5.91
C HIS A 456 -24.08 -8.55 -4.96
N ALA A 457 -24.80 -7.91 -4.05
CA ALA A 457 -24.24 -7.01 -3.05
C ALA A 457 -24.09 -7.70 -1.69
N VAL A 458 -22.97 -7.48 -1.02
CA VAL A 458 -22.74 -7.88 0.37
C VAL A 458 -22.61 -6.61 1.21
N ILE A 459 -23.50 -6.43 2.18
CA ILE A 459 -23.71 -5.17 2.90
C ILE A 459 -23.42 -5.33 4.38
N VAL A 460 -22.70 -4.36 4.95
CA VAL A 460 -22.65 -4.11 6.39
C VAL A 460 -23.55 -2.91 6.66
N ALA A 461 -24.70 -3.17 7.29
CA ALA A 461 -25.67 -2.13 7.61
C ALA A 461 -25.32 -1.45 8.95
N ARG A 462 -25.80 -0.23 9.12
CA ARG A 462 -25.71 0.50 10.39
C ARG A 462 -26.42 -0.28 11.50
N PRO A 463 -25.84 -0.43 12.70
CA PRO A 463 -26.50 -1.08 13.81
C PRO A 463 -27.88 -0.45 14.12
N GLY A 464 -28.90 -1.30 14.21
CA GLY A 464 -30.28 -0.87 14.47
C GLY A 464 -31.04 -0.31 13.26
N SER A 465 -30.48 -0.41 12.05
CA SER A 465 -31.17 -0.05 10.80
C SER A 465 -32.13 -1.17 10.37
N ASP A 466 -33.28 -0.80 9.83
CA ASP A 466 -34.26 -1.69 9.20
C ASP A 466 -34.03 -1.85 7.68
N LEU A 467 -32.76 -1.69 7.25
CA LEU A 467 -32.37 -1.74 5.85
C LEU A 467 -32.70 -3.10 5.22
N THR A 468 -33.41 -3.08 4.09
CA THR A 468 -33.84 -4.28 3.38
C THR A 468 -33.19 -4.37 1.99
N GLU A 469 -33.12 -5.58 1.44
CA GLU A 469 -32.69 -5.83 0.06
C GLU A 469 -33.48 -4.97 -0.93
N ALA A 470 -34.81 -4.91 -0.81
CA ALA A 470 -35.68 -4.15 -1.69
C ALA A 470 -35.36 -2.65 -1.67
N ALA A 471 -35.13 -2.08 -0.48
CA ALA A 471 -34.78 -0.66 -0.33
C ALA A 471 -33.45 -0.33 -1.03
N LEU A 472 -32.44 -1.19 -0.92
CA LEU A 472 -31.14 -1.02 -1.59
C LEU A 472 -31.25 -1.14 -3.12
N ILE A 473 -32.02 -2.11 -3.61
CA ILE A 473 -32.27 -2.29 -5.05
C ILE A 473 -32.99 -1.07 -5.63
N ASP A 474 -33.98 -0.53 -4.92
CA ASP A 474 -34.72 0.66 -5.33
C ASP A 474 -33.85 1.93 -5.23
N HIS A 475 -33.00 2.05 -4.21
CA HIS A 475 -32.02 3.11 -4.11
C HIS A 475 -31.08 3.11 -5.32
N CYS A 476 -30.51 1.97 -5.70
CA CYS A 476 -29.66 1.86 -6.87
C CYS A 476 -30.39 2.18 -8.18
N ARG A 477 -31.68 1.86 -8.30
CA ARG A 477 -32.48 2.16 -9.51
C ARG A 477 -32.54 3.65 -9.84
N ALA A 478 -32.47 4.51 -8.84
CA ALA A 478 -32.45 5.96 -9.04
C ALA A 478 -31.09 6.50 -9.50
N LEU A 479 -30.01 5.73 -9.32
CA LEU A 479 -28.63 6.21 -9.47
C LEU A 479 -27.88 5.56 -10.64
N ILE A 480 -28.18 4.32 -10.97
CA ILE A 480 -27.49 3.55 -12.01
C ILE A 480 -28.48 2.80 -12.93
N ALA A 481 -28.00 2.40 -14.12
CA ALA A 481 -28.81 1.68 -15.09
C ALA A 481 -29.35 0.36 -14.51
N ASP A 482 -30.57 -0.05 -14.95
CA ASP A 482 -31.29 -1.19 -14.37
C ASP A 482 -30.52 -2.52 -14.44
N TYR A 483 -29.74 -2.75 -15.51
CA TYR A 483 -28.93 -3.97 -15.63
C TYR A 483 -27.74 -4.03 -14.66
N LYS A 484 -27.28 -2.88 -14.14
CA LYS A 484 -26.16 -2.77 -13.19
C LYS A 484 -26.57 -2.97 -11.74
N ARG A 485 -27.85 -2.72 -11.40
CA ARG A 485 -28.30 -2.81 -10.00
C ARG A 485 -28.15 -4.21 -9.43
N PRO A 486 -27.95 -4.35 -8.11
CA PRO A 486 -27.95 -5.66 -7.47
C PRO A 486 -29.26 -6.42 -7.74
N ARG A 487 -29.14 -7.71 -7.98
CA ARG A 487 -30.26 -8.64 -8.10
C ARG A 487 -30.48 -9.46 -6.84
N SER A 488 -29.52 -9.41 -5.92
CA SER A 488 -29.61 -10.03 -4.60
C SER A 488 -28.66 -9.33 -3.64
N VAL A 489 -28.98 -9.38 -2.34
CA VAL A 489 -28.21 -8.74 -1.27
C VAL A 489 -28.07 -9.71 -0.10
N ASP A 490 -26.85 -9.82 0.44
CA ASP A 490 -26.56 -10.47 1.70
C ASP A 490 -26.13 -9.42 2.73
N PHE A 491 -26.61 -9.56 3.97
CA PHE A 491 -26.19 -8.74 5.08
C PHE A 491 -25.18 -9.50 5.94
N LYS A 492 -24.05 -8.86 6.26
CA LYS A 492 -22.99 -9.41 7.11
C LYS A 492 -22.60 -8.44 8.21
N PRO A 493 -22.13 -8.93 9.36
CA PRO A 493 -21.65 -8.07 10.45
C PRO A 493 -20.33 -7.36 10.10
N SER A 494 -19.53 -7.92 9.20
CA SER A 494 -18.28 -7.36 8.69
C SER A 494 -17.92 -7.98 7.34
N LEU A 495 -17.08 -7.28 6.56
CA LEU A 495 -16.48 -7.81 5.33
C LEU A 495 -15.06 -8.33 5.61
N PRO A 496 -14.60 -9.37 4.88
CA PRO A 496 -13.23 -9.83 4.97
C PRO A 496 -12.29 -8.78 4.38
N LEU A 497 -11.26 -8.42 5.15
CA LEU A 497 -10.29 -7.41 4.77
C LEU A 497 -8.89 -8.01 4.67
N SER A 498 -8.14 -7.60 3.65
CA SER A 498 -6.70 -7.85 3.60
C SER A 498 -5.98 -7.08 4.71
N ALA A 499 -4.72 -7.43 4.96
CA ALA A 499 -3.88 -6.68 5.90
C ALA A 499 -3.69 -5.20 5.53
N ALA A 500 -3.89 -4.84 4.24
CA ALA A 500 -3.89 -3.46 3.76
C ALA A 500 -5.26 -2.76 3.89
N GLY A 501 -6.26 -3.41 4.51
CA GLY A 501 -7.62 -2.86 4.64
C GLY A 501 -8.48 -2.96 3.39
N LYS A 502 -8.05 -3.70 2.34
CA LYS A 502 -8.85 -3.93 1.13
C LYS A 502 -9.82 -5.08 1.33
N ILE A 503 -11.04 -4.93 0.80
CA ILE A 503 -12.05 -6.00 0.82
C ILE A 503 -11.59 -7.18 -0.05
N LEU A 504 -11.64 -8.39 0.49
CA LEU A 504 -11.28 -9.63 -0.18
C LEU A 504 -12.49 -10.22 -0.92
N LYS A 505 -12.82 -9.65 -2.10
CA LYS A 505 -13.96 -10.08 -2.91
C LYS A 505 -13.88 -11.57 -3.31
N ALA A 506 -12.69 -12.13 -3.44
CA ALA A 506 -12.49 -13.54 -3.73
C ALA A 506 -13.12 -14.43 -2.64
N GLU A 507 -12.90 -14.11 -1.35
CA GLU A 507 -13.50 -14.84 -0.23
C GLU A 507 -15.02 -14.71 -0.19
N LEU A 508 -15.54 -13.54 -0.58
CA LEU A 508 -16.98 -13.33 -0.67
C LEU A 508 -17.63 -14.14 -1.81
N ARG A 509 -16.90 -14.35 -2.91
CA ARG A 509 -17.36 -15.12 -4.08
C ARG A 509 -17.28 -16.63 -3.87
N GLU A 510 -16.28 -17.11 -3.16
CA GLU A 510 -15.98 -18.54 -3.02
C GLU A 510 -17.22 -19.41 -2.68
N PRO A 511 -18.08 -19.05 -1.72
CA PRO A 511 -19.24 -19.87 -1.36
C PRO A 511 -20.22 -20.10 -2.53
N TYR A 512 -20.36 -19.13 -3.44
CA TYR A 512 -21.30 -19.18 -4.57
C TYR A 512 -20.73 -19.95 -5.77
N TRP A 513 -19.40 -20.00 -5.91
CA TRP A 513 -18.71 -20.64 -7.04
C TRP A 513 -18.19 -22.03 -6.71
N LYS A 514 -18.39 -22.52 -5.49
CA LYS A 514 -17.91 -23.84 -5.05
C LYS A 514 -18.47 -24.94 -5.96
N GLY A 515 -17.57 -25.66 -6.65
CA GLY A 515 -17.92 -26.71 -7.61
C GLY A 515 -18.34 -26.23 -9.02
N ARG A 516 -18.19 -24.95 -9.32
CA ARG A 516 -18.46 -24.36 -10.63
C ARG A 516 -17.22 -23.61 -11.12
N GLY A 517 -16.88 -23.75 -12.41
CA GLY A 517 -15.85 -22.90 -13.04
C GLY A 517 -16.42 -21.52 -13.37
N ARG A 518 -15.69 -20.45 -13.06
CA ARG A 518 -16.01 -19.09 -13.53
C ARG A 518 -15.33 -18.90 -14.89
N ASN A 519 -16.12 -18.73 -15.94
CA ASN A 519 -15.65 -18.43 -17.29
C ASN A 519 -15.62 -16.91 -17.52
N VAL A 520 -14.82 -16.18 -16.77
CA VAL A 520 -14.45 -14.81 -17.11
C VAL A 520 -12.98 -14.86 -17.48
N ALA A 521 -12.70 -14.59 -18.74
CA ALA A 521 -11.35 -14.53 -19.29
C ALA A 521 -10.57 -13.34 -18.71
#